data_78c39eb41a9c7c4b2f6e6d9c3c8ae4c1
#
_entry.id   78c39eb41a9c7c4b2f6e6d9c3c8ae4c1
#
_cell.length_a   1.000
_cell.length_b   1.000
_cell.length_c   1.000
_cell.angle_alpha   90.00
_cell.angle_beta   90.00
_cell.angle_gamma   90.00
#
_symmetry.space_group_name_H-M   'P 1'
#
loop_
_entity.id
_entity.type
_entity.pdbx_description
1 polymer ?
#
loop_
_entity_poly.entity_id
_entity_poly.type
_entity_poly.pdbx_seq_one_letter_code
_entity_poly.pdbx_strand_id
1 'polypeptide(L)'
;MAVSRARLSPMTVAPDEVRRRPVGVFDSGVGGLTVLHELLVRLPHEDYLYIADSARLPYGARAPAELQRFALEVADELIARRIKLLVVACNSATAAALPVLRERLMQTTLGVEVLGVVQPAAVQAVAATRRGKVGVLGTPATVATGAYAAAIAAIDPFVEVVSVACGDLAMRIEDATIDEPLVEQVRGYCAPLRAAGVDTVVLGCTHYPLVRPIIQRMLGPDAAIVTSGAPLARQVEHVLGTRGLDSPHRGEGAYGFLCTGAPATFRAQGTRFLQLPLGEVEQVRLGATSGGGAVAA
;
A
#
# COMPACT_ATOMS: atom_id res chain seq x y z
N MET A 1 -28.88 -0.44 52.59
CA MET A 1 -27.89 -1.18 51.79
C MET A 1 -27.54 -0.34 50.56
N ALA A 2 -26.38 0.31 50.57
CA ALA A 2 -25.94 1.16 49.47
C ALA A 2 -25.11 0.28 48.49
N VAL A 3 -25.62 0.13 47.25
CA VAL A 3 -24.91 -0.58 46.20
C VAL A 3 -23.84 0.35 45.66
N SER A 4 -22.58 0.05 45.97
CA SER A 4 -21.41 0.75 45.41
C SER A 4 -21.33 0.50 43.92
N ARG A 5 -21.61 1.52 43.12
CA ARG A 5 -21.31 1.52 41.65
C ARG A 5 -19.79 1.68 41.47
N ALA A 6 -19.10 0.56 41.25
CA ALA A 6 -17.74 0.60 40.76
C ALA A 6 -17.71 1.38 39.44
N ARG A 7 -17.07 2.55 39.44
CA ARG A 7 -16.75 3.28 38.20
C ARG A 7 -15.67 2.49 37.46
N LEU A 8 -16.02 1.87 36.34
CA LEU A 8 -15.04 1.39 35.38
C LEU A 8 -14.34 2.63 34.85
N SER A 9 -13.12 2.89 35.31
CA SER A 9 -12.24 3.88 34.70
C SER A 9 -11.96 3.44 33.27
N PRO A 10 -12.08 4.31 32.26
CA PRO A 10 -11.64 3.95 30.91
C PRO A 10 -10.16 3.58 30.97
N MET A 11 -9.82 2.38 30.49
CA MET A 11 -8.42 1.96 30.35
C MET A 11 -7.79 2.88 29.29
N THR A 12 -7.22 3.99 29.72
CA THR A 12 -6.37 4.84 28.86
C THR A 12 -5.05 4.10 28.63
N VAL A 13 -4.84 3.62 27.42
CA VAL A 13 -3.55 3.07 27.01
C VAL A 13 -2.49 4.14 27.19
N ALA A 14 -1.36 3.82 27.84
CA ALA A 14 -0.30 4.79 28.02
C ALA A 14 0.24 5.27 26.66
N PRO A 15 0.49 6.59 26.47
CA PRO A 15 0.97 7.13 25.21
C PRO A 15 2.19 6.38 24.64
N ASP A 16 3.13 6.00 25.48
CA ASP A 16 4.33 5.24 25.11
C ASP A 16 4.02 3.82 24.61
N GLU A 17 2.94 3.18 25.08
CA GLU A 17 2.53 1.87 24.56
C GLU A 17 2.04 1.97 23.12
N VAL A 18 1.30 3.02 22.77
CA VAL A 18 0.83 3.23 21.38
C VAL A 18 2.00 3.50 20.45
N ARG A 19 2.96 4.29 20.88
CA ARG A 19 4.17 4.61 20.09
C ARG A 19 4.99 3.38 19.74
N ARG A 20 5.00 2.36 20.59
CA ARG A 20 5.72 1.08 20.39
C ARG A 20 4.99 0.10 19.50
N ARG A 21 3.74 0.37 19.12
CA ARG A 21 2.97 -0.51 18.22
C ARG A 21 3.52 -0.41 16.81
N PRO A 22 3.46 -1.49 16.01
CA PRO A 22 3.95 -1.47 14.64
C PRO A 22 3.06 -0.61 13.73
N VAL A 23 3.64 -0.12 12.65
CA VAL A 23 2.93 0.34 11.47
C VAL A 23 2.50 -0.89 10.67
N GLY A 24 1.19 -1.08 10.48
CA GLY A 24 0.66 -2.14 9.63
C GLY A 24 0.75 -1.75 8.16
N VAL A 25 1.30 -2.63 7.33
CA VAL A 25 1.44 -2.42 5.87
C VAL A 25 0.72 -3.54 5.14
N PHE A 26 -0.20 -3.20 4.26
CA PHE A 26 -1.04 -4.13 3.52
C PHE A 26 -0.82 -4.05 2.02
N ASP A 27 -0.63 -5.21 1.38
CA ASP A 27 -0.67 -5.37 -0.08
C ASP A 27 -1.36 -6.69 -0.46
N SER A 28 -1.71 -6.81 -1.74
CA SER A 28 -2.27 -8.04 -2.30
C SER A 28 -1.26 -9.19 -2.38
N GLY A 29 0.05 -8.90 -2.37
CA GLY A 29 1.11 -9.88 -2.51
C GLY A 29 2.48 -9.37 -2.13
N VAL A 30 3.48 -9.69 -2.94
CA VAL A 30 4.88 -9.29 -2.72
C VAL A 30 5.17 -7.87 -3.21
N GLY A 31 4.35 -7.32 -4.10
CA GLY A 31 4.60 -6.01 -4.72
C GLY A 31 4.74 -4.88 -3.71
N GLY A 32 3.92 -4.85 -2.67
CA GLY A 32 3.94 -3.85 -1.62
C GLY A 32 5.22 -3.79 -0.80
N LEU A 33 6.08 -4.81 -0.90
CA LEU A 33 7.42 -4.78 -0.30
C LEU A 33 8.30 -3.68 -0.91
N THR A 34 8.02 -3.22 -2.13
CA THR A 34 8.67 -2.02 -2.70
C THR A 34 8.30 -0.75 -1.93
N VAL A 35 7.07 -0.69 -1.39
CA VAL A 35 6.63 0.43 -0.54
C VAL A 35 7.20 0.28 0.87
N LEU A 36 7.22 -0.93 1.42
CA LEU A 36 7.86 -1.21 2.71
C LEU A 36 9.35 -0.84 2.68
N HIS A 37 10.07 -1.13 1.60
CA HIS A 37 11.46 -0.72 1.42
C HIS A 37 11.65 0.80 1.63
N GLU A 38 10.82 1.61 1.01
CA GLU A 38 10.88 3.07 1.15
C GLU A 38 10.53 3.54 2.58
N LEU A 39 9.63 2.82 3.26
CA LEU A 39 9.31 3.06 4.67
C LEU A 39 10.51 2.74 5.57
N LEU A 40 11.17 1.59 5.37
CA LEU A 40 12.35 1.17 6.13
C LEU A 40 13.52 2.15 5.95
N VAL A 41 13.75 2.64 4.73
CA VAL A 41 14.80 3.62 4.45
C VAL A 41 14.52 4.95 5.15
N ARG A 42 13.26 5.39 5.18
CA ARG A 42 12.90 6.71 5.73
C ARG A 42 12.67 6.71 7.22
N LEU A 43 12.11 5.63 7.75
CA LEU A 43 11.67 5.48 9.14
C LEU A 43 12.26 4.19 9.74
N PRO A 44 13.59 4.08 9.83
CA PRO A 44 14.28 2.84 10.22
C PRO A 44 14.06 2.45 11.68
N HIS A 45 13.52 3.35 12.50
CA HIS A 45 13.26 3.12 13.93
C HIS A 45 11.84 2.62 14.22
N GLU A 46 10.99 2.55 13.19
CA GLU A 46 9.63 2.06 13.31
C GLU A 46 9.56 0.54 13.21
N ASP A 47 8.69 -0.06 14.01
CA ASP A 47 8.33 -1.46 13.84
C ASP A 47 7.26 -1.60 12.75
N TYR A 48 7.39 -2.63 11.91
CA TYR A 48 6.45 -2.89 10.82
C TYR A 48 5.85 -4.28 10.89
N LEU A 49 4.56 -4.37 10.60
CA LEU A 49 3.87 -5.63 10.37
C LEU A 49 3.27 -5.63 8.98
N TYR A 50 3.90 -6.36 8.07
CA TYR A 50 3.47 -6.49 6.69
C TYR A 50 2.54 -7.68 6.53
N ILE A 51 1.42 -7.49 5.81
CA ILE A 51 0.52 -8.56 5.41
C ILE A 51 0.33 -8.60 3.89
N ALA A 52 0.58 -9.78 3.31
CA ALA A 52 0.31 -10.09 1.90
C ALA A 52 -0.94 -10.95 1.76
N ASP A 53 -1.95 -10.47 1.07
CA ASP A 53 -3.14 -11.27 0.77
C ASP A 53 -2.95 -12.15 -0.47
N SER A 54 -1.86 -12.92 -0.49
CA SER A 54 -1.38 -13.66 -1.63
C SER A 54 -2.27 -14.84 -2.06
N ALA A 55 -3.16 -15.33 -1.19
CA ALA A 55 -4.13 -16.36 -1.56
C ALA A 55 -5.24 -15.85 -2.50
N ARG A 56 -5.46 -14.52 -2.56
CA ARG A 56 -6.52 -13.88 -3.37
C ARG A 56 -5.99 -13.05 -4.54
N LEU A 57 -4.68 -13.17 -4.85
CA LEU A 57 -4.06 -12.58 -6.05
C LEU A 57 -4.72 -13.06 -7.34
N PRO A 58 -4.71 -12.24 -8.42
CA PRO A 58 -4.31 -10.83 -8.46
C PRO A 58 -5.49 -9.89 -8.13
N TYR A 59 -5.23 -8.82 -7.42
CA TYR A 59 -6.25 -7.78 -7.13
C TYR A 59 -6.58 -6.92 -8.36
N GLY A 60 -5.64 -6.79 -9.28
CA GLY A 60 -5.75 -5.93 -10.45
C GLY A 60 -6.90 -6.24 -11.41
N ALA A 61 -7.47 -7.46 -11.33
CA ALA A 61 -8.61 -7.91 -12.14
C ALA A 61 -9.92 -8.06 -11.35
N ARG A 62 -9.91 -7.71 -10.04
CA ARG A 62 -11.08 -7.90 -9.15
C ARG A 62 -12.04 -6.72 -9.21
N ALA A 63 -13.32 -7.03 -8.96
CA ALA A 63 -14.34 -6.00 -8.82
C ALA A 63 -14.12 -5.15 -7.55
N PRO A 64 -14.50 -3.85 -7.56
CA PRO A 64 -14.32 -2.97 -6.41
C PRO A 64 -14.91 -3.51 -5.10
N ALA A 65 -16.11 -4.12 -5.16
CA ALA A 65 -16.76 -4.70 -3.97
C ALA A 65 -15.97 -5.86 -3.36
N GLU A 66 -15.29 -6.69 -4.19
CA GLU A 66 -14.41 -7.74 -3.69
C GLU A 66 -13.19 -7.14 -3.00
N LEU A 67 -12.56 -6.12 -3.61
CA LEU A 67 -11.40 -5.43 -3.05
C LEU A 67 -11.73 -4.74 -1.73
N GLN A 68 -12.92 -4.15 -1.60
CA GLN A 68 -13.40 -3.55 -0.35
C GLN A 68 -13.52 -4.60 0.75
N ARG A 69 -14.16 -5.74 0.46
CA ARG A 69 -14.28 -6.85 1.42
C ARG A 69 -12.92 -7.38 1.84
N PHE A 70 -12.04 -7.65 0.88
CA PHE A 70 -10.68 -8.16 1.17
C PHE A 70 -9.88 -7.18 2.03
N ALA A 71 -9.93 -5.90 1.70
CA ALA A 71 -9.22 -4.86 2.44
C ALA A 71 -9.73 -4.72 3.89
N LEU A 72 -11.05 -4.85 4.11
CA LEU A 72 -11.63 -4.83 5.46
C LEU A 72 -11.17 -6.03 6.28
N GLU A 73 -11.18 -7.25 5.73
CA GLU A 73 -10.71 -8.45 6.41
C GLU A 73 -9.22 -8.36 6.79
N VAL A 74 -8.39 -7.82 5.89
CA VAL A 74 -6.96 -7.56 6.18
C VAL A 74 -6.79 -6.51 7.27
N ALA A 75 -7.57 -5.43 7.20
CA ALA A 75 -7.51 -4.37 8.21
C ALA A 75 -7.93 -4.90 9.61
N ASP A 76 -8.98 -5.70 9.69
CA ASP A 76 -9.43 -6.31 10.95
C ASP A 76 -8.31 -7.20 11.57
N GLU A 77 -7.56 -7.98 10.77
CA GLU A 77 -6.41 -8.76 11.24
C GLU A 77 -5.29 -7.86 11.79
N LEU A 78 -4.92 -6.80 11.05
CA LEU A 78 -3.87 -5.87 11.50
C LEU A 78 -4.29 -5.09 12.74
N ILE A 79 -5.57 -4.71 12.87
CA ILE A 79 -6.11 -4.07 14.08
C ILE A 79 -6.04 -5.01 15.28
N ALA A 80 -6.38 -6.29 15.11
CA ALA A 80 -6.25 -7.31 16.15
C ALA A 80 -4.80 -7.47 16.63
N ARG A 81 -3.83 -7.22 15.74
CA ARG A 81 -2.39 -7.16 16.04
C ARG A 81 -1.92 -5.82 16.64
N ARG A 82 -2.86 -4.92 16.96
CA ARG A 82 -2.59 -3.64 17.65
C ARG A 82 -1.66 -2.69 16.88
N ILE A 83 -1.82 -2.53 15.59
CA ILE A 83 -1.10 -1.51 14.82
C ILE A 83 -1.45 -0.09 15.28
N LYS A 84 -0.53 0.87 15.11
CA LYS A 84 -0.76 2.31 15.39
C LYS A 84 -1.18 3.12 14.16
N LEU A 85 -0.88 2.62 12.98
CA LEU A 85 -1.18 3.23 11.68
C LEU A 85 -1.37 2.13 10.65
N LEU A 86 -2.33 2.26 9.75
CA LEU A 86 -2.52 1.36 8.60
C LEU A 86 -2.04 2.01 7.31
N VAL A 87 -1.13 1.37 6.61
CA VAL A 87 -0.64 1.75 5.29
C VAL A 87 -1.15 0.76 4.24
N VAL A 88 -1.93 1.24 3.30
CA VAL A 88 -2.41 0.47 2.15
C VAL A 88 -1.44 0.67 0.99
N ALA A 89 -0.48 -0.24 0.84
CA ALA A 89 0.55 -0.20 -0.19
C ALA A 89 0.01 -0.57 -1.59
N CYS A 90 -1.00 -1.45 -1.64
CA CYS A 90 -1.65 -1.87 -2.88
C CYS A 90 -2.41 -0.73 -3.55
N ASN A 91 -2.06 -0.40 -4.81
CA ASN A 91 -2.76 0.64 -5.57
C ASN A 91 -4.23 0.28 -5.84
N SER A 92 -4.50 -0.97 -6.23
CA SER A 92 -5.87 -1.44 -6.49
C SER A 92 -6.73 -1.40 -5.23
N ALA A 93 -6.19 -1.83 -4.09
CA ALA A 93 -6.89 -1.76 -2.81
C ALA A 93 -7.08 -0.30 -2.36
N THR A 94 -6.07 0.56 -2.48
CA THR A 94 -6.20 1.99 -2.18
C THR A 94 -7.30 2.63 -3.01
N ALA A 95 -7.29 2.40 -4.32
CA ALA A 95 -8.23 3.01 -5.25
C ALA A 95 -9.69 2.58 -5.00
N ALA A 96 -9.90 1.31 -4.62
CA ALA A 96 -11.24 0.76 -4.41
C ALA A 96 -11.75 0.87 -2.97
N ALA A 97 -10.86 0.78 -1.96
CA ALA A 97 -11.27 0.51 -0.58
C ALA A 97 -10.87 1.58 0.44
N LEU A 98 -10.04 2.58 0.10
CA LEU A 98 -9.57 3.56 1.09
C LEU A 98 -10.71 4.28 1.83
N PRO A 99 -11.83 4.72 1.19
CA PRO A 99 -12.94 5.36 1.90
C PRO A 99 -13.60 4.45 2.93
N VAL A 100 -13.90 3.20 2.56
CA VAL A 100 -14.57 2.25 3.48
C VAL A 100 -13.65 1.82 4.63
N LEU A 101 -12.34 1.74 4.39
CA LEU A 101 -11.34 1.50 5.43
C LEU A 101 -11.31 2.65 6.44
N ARG A 102 -11.30 3.90 5.97
CA ARG A 102 -11.35 5.08 6.84
C ARG A 102 -12.60 5.10 7.70
N GLU A 103 -13.75 4.87 7.11
CA GLU A 103 -15.02 4.78 7.84
C GLU A 103 -14.98 3.68 8.89
N ARG A 104 -14.54 2.46 8.53
CA ARG A 104 -14.42 1.33 9.45
C ARG A 104 -13.50 1.63 10.63
N LEU A 105 -12.32 2.22 10.39
CA LEU A 105 -11.37 2.51 11.44
C LEU A 105 -11.84 3.65 12.35
N MET A 106 -12.52 4.66 11.83
CA MET A 106 -13.15 5.69 12.65
C MET A 106 -14.21 5.13 13.61
N GLN A 107 -14.94 4.11 13.18
CA GLN A 107 -16.00 3.48 13.99
C GLN A 107 -15.48 2.47 15.02
N THR A 108 -14.36 1.81 14.74
CA THR A 108 -13.90 0.64 15.50
C THR A 108 -12.62 0.84 16.29
N THR A 109 -11.85 1.90 16.02
CA THR A 109 -10.56 2.14 16.64
C THR A 109 -10.47 3.54 17.25
N LEU A 110 -9.72 3.66 18.34
CA LEU A 110 -9.44 4.94 18.99
C LEU A 110 -8.21 5.60 18.31
N GLY A 111 -8.40 6.09 17.07
CA GLY A 111 -7.42 6.94 16.41
C GLY A 111 -6.42 6.26 15.48
N VAL A 112 -6.60 5.00 15.11
CA VAL A 112 -5.79 4.39 14.03
C VAL A 112 -6.18 5.04 12.69
N GLU A 113 -5.21 5.68 12.04
CA GLU A 113 -5.39 6.33 10.75
C GLU A 113 -5.07 5.37 9.60
N VAL A 114 -5.64 5.62 8.42
CA VAL A 114 -5.38 4.87 7.18
C VAL A 114 -4.79 5.78 6.14
N LEU A 115 -3.62 5.41 5.65
CA LEU A 115 -2.93 6.06 4.53
C LEU A 115 -2.86 5.12 3.33
N GLY A 116 -3.07 5.67 2.14
CA GLY A 116 -2.98 4.93 0.89
C GLY A 116 -2.08 5.63 -0.12
N VAL A 117 -1.58 4.87 -1.09
CA VAL A 117 -0.55 5.32 -2.04
C VAL A 117 -1.02 6.36 -3.07
N VAL A 118 -2.31 6.46 -3.36
CA VAL A 118 -2.81 7.27 -4.49
C VAL A 118 -2.60 8.77 -4.25
N GLN A 119 -3.05 9.29 -3.11
CA GLN A 119 -3.00 10.73 -2.81
C GLN A 119 -1.55 11.28 -2.80
N PRO A 120 -0.58 10.68 -2.07
CA PRO A 120 0.78 11.23 -2.06
C PRO A 120 1.48 11.12 -3.41
N ALA A 121 1.20 10.08 -4.21
CA ALA A 121 1.71 9.97 -5.57
C ALA A 121 1.10 11.03 -6.51
N ALA A 122 -0.20 11.35 -6.36
CA ALA A 122 -0.85 12.42 -7.10
C ALA A 122 -0.25 13.79 -6.79
N VAL A 123 0.00 14.10 -5.51
CA VAL A 123 0.69 15.34 -5.08
C VAL A 123 2.06 15.45 -5.73
N GLN A 124 2.84 14.37 -5.72
CA GLN A 124 4.16 14.38 -6.34
C GLN A 124 4.09 14.50 -7.87
N ALA A 125 3.09 13.89 -8.51
CA ALA A 125 2.93 13.97 -9.97
C ALA A 125 2.58 15.39 -10.42
N VAL A 126 1.67 16.08 -9.71
CA VAL A 126 1.34 17.48 -9.98
C VAL A 126 2.54 18.39 -9.76
N ALA A 127 3.32 18.16 -8.71
CA ALA A 127 4.54 18.93 -8.46
C ALA A 127 5.66 18.68 -9.50
N ALA A 128 5.66 17.52 -10.16
CA ALA A 128 6.70 17.12 -11.13
C ALA A 128 6.38 17.55 -12.56
N THR A 129 5.09 17.63 -12.93
CA THR A 129 4.71 17.97 -14.30
C THR A 129 5.04 19.43 -14.63
N ARG A 130 5.58 19.64 -15.83
CA ARG A 130 5.92 20.96 -16.37
C ARG A 130 4.97 21.41 -17.49
N ARG A 131 4.23 20.45 -18.06
CA ARG A 131 3.30 20.67 -19.17
C ARG A 131 1.83 20.48 -18.79
N GLY A 132 1.56 20.15 -17.50
CA GLY A 132 0.22 19.83 -17.04
C GLY A 132 -0.35 18.53 -17.62
N LYS A 133 0.52 17.57 -18.02
CA LYS A 133 0.09 16.30 -18.61
C LYS A 133 0.72 15.13 -17.89
N VAL A 134 -0.10 14.40 -17.13
CA VAL A 134 0.31 13.26 -16.29
C VAL A 134 -0.24 11.95 -16.86
N GLY A 135 0.64 10.98 -17.07
CA GLY A 135 0.29 9.61 -17.40
C GLY A 135 0.14 8.76 -16.13
N VAL A 136 -0.76 7.79 -16.15
CA VAL A 136 -0.90 6.78 -15.10
C VAL A 136 -0.84 5.40 -15.74
N LEU A 137 0.16 4.61 -15.38
CA LEU A 137 0.18 3.17 -15.67
C LEU A 137 -0.38 2.45 -14.46
N GLY A 138 -1.49 1.75 -14.60
CA GLY A 138 -2.16 1.08 -13.48
C GLY A 138 -2.74 -0.29 -13.87
N THR A 139 -3.14 -1.08 -12.89
CA THR A 139 -3.92 -2.28 -13.16
C THR A 139 -5.32 -1.92 -13.69
N PRO A 140 -6.03 -2.83 -14.36
CA PRO A 140 -7.42 -2.57 -14.79
C PRO A 140 -8.31 -2.08 -13.65
N ALA A 141 -8.24 -2.69 -12.46
CA ALA A 141 -9.01 -2.27 -11.29
C ALA A 141 -8.65 -0.85 -10.84
N THR A 142 -7.35 -0.49 -10.80
CA THR A 142 -6.91 0.86 -10.43
C THR A 142 -7.41 1.91 -11.41
N VAL A 143 -7.28 1.65 -12.71
CA VAL A 143 -7.68 2.60 -13.76
C VAL A 143 -9.20 2.78 -13.80
N ALA A 144 -9.96 1.69 -13.67
CA ALA A 144 -11.42 1.71 -13.71
C ALA A 144 -12.07 2.57 -12.61
N THR A 145 -11.39 2.71 -11.45
CA THR A 145 -11.91 3.58 -10.36
C THR A 145 -11.77 5.08 -10.66
N GLY A 146 -10.89 5.48 -11.56
CA GLY A 146 -10.56 6.89 -11.78
C GLY A 146 -9.85 7.57 -10.60
N ALA A 147 -9.41 6.83 -9.58
CA ALA A 147 -8.92 7.40 -8.31
C ALA A 147 -7.71 8.34 -8.50
N TYR A 148 -6.79 8.02 -9.41
CA TYR A 148 -5.66 8.91 -9.70
C TYR A 148 -6.10 10.19 -10.41
N ALA A 149 -6.99 10.10 -11.39
CA ALA A 149 -7.52 11.27 -12.08
C ALA A 149 -8.26 12.19 -11.13
N ALA A 150 -9.11 11.63 -10.26
CA ALA A 150 -9.81 12.40 -9.23
C ALA A 150 -8.85 13.05 -8.22
N ALA A 151 -7.82 12.32 -7.76
CA ALA A 151 -6.84 12.84 -6.81
C ALA A 151 -5.99 13.98 -7.42
N ILE A 152 -5.59 13.87 -8.68
CA ILE A 152 -4.85 14.91 -9.41
C ILE A 152 -5.74 16.13 -9.64
N ALA A 153 -6.97 15.94 -10.11
CA ALA A 153 -7.92 17.04 -10.35
C ALA A 153 -8.30 17.80 -9.06
N ALA A 154 -8.29 17.13 -7.92
CA ALA A 154 -8.52 17.76 -6.61
C ALA A 154 -7.35 18.67 -6.18
N ILE A 155 -6.15 18.48 -6.72
CA ILE A 155 -4.96 19.30 -6.46
C ILE A 155 -4.85 20.43 -7.49
N ASP A 156 -4.93 20.04 -8.76
CA ASP A 156 -4.90 20.99 -9.89
C ASP A 156 -5.87 20.50 -11.00
N PRO A 157 -7.03 21.14 -11.19
CA PRO A 157 -8.01 20.73 -12.19
C PRO A 157 -7.57 20.99 -13.64
N PHE A 158 -6.49 21.72 -13.87
CA PHE A 158 -5.96 21.98 -15.21
C PHE A 158 -4.97 20.92 -15.67
N VAL A 159 -4.56 19.99 -14.83
CA VAL A 159 -3.69 18.86 -15.19
C VAL A 159 -4.50 17.80 -15.93
N GLU A 160 -4.12 17.54 -17.18
CA GLU A 160 -4.67 16.47 -18.01
C GLU A 160 -4.11 15.11 -17.57
N VAL A 161 -4.97 14.11 -17.38
CA VAL A 161 -4.58 12.76 -16.94
C VAL A 161 -4.89 11.74 -18.03
N VAL A 162 -3.86 11.00 -18.46
CA VAL A 162 -3.98 9.87 -19.39
C VAL A 162 -3.69 8.57 -18.65
N SER A 163 -4.72 7.75 -18.43
CA SER A 163 -4.59 6.48 -17.72
C SER A 163 -4.54 5.30 -18.69
N VAL A 164 -3.60 4.39 -18.48
CA VAL A 164 -3.44 3.15 -19.26
C VAL A 164 -3.54 1.94 -18.34
N ALA A 165 -4.48 1.05 -18.65
CA ALA A 165 -4.64 -0.21 -17.95
C ALA A 165 -3.63 -1.25 -18.46
N CYS A 166 -2.75 -1.70 -17.56
CA CYS A 166 -1.69 -2.66 -17.87
C CYS A 166 -2.10 -4.06 -17.37
N GLY A 167 -2.90 -4.76 -18.15
CA GLY A 167 -3.53 -6.07 -17.88
C GLY A 167 -2.79 -7.00 -16.90
N ASP A 168 -2.00 -7.92 -17.42
CA ASP A 168 -1.24 -8.94 -16.68
C ASP A 168 0.20 -8.52 -16.30
N LEU A 169 0.59 -7.28 -16.57
CA LEU A 169 1.98 -6.80 -16.39
C LEU A 169 2.50 -7.07 -14.95
N ALA A 170 1.67 -6.91 -13.93
CA ALA A 170 2.08 -7.14 -12.55
C ALA A 170 2.50 -8.61 -12.33
N MET A 171 1.71 -9.56 -12.82
CA MET A 171 2.00 -11.00 -12.68
C MET A 171 3.24 -11.40 -13.48
N ARG A 172 3.42 -10.87 -14.68
CA ARG A 172 4.63 -11.12 -15.47
C ARG A 172 5.90 -10.60 -14.80
N ILE A 173 5.81 -9.45 -14.11
CA ILE A 173 6.94 -8.94 -13.32
C ILE A 173 7.21 -9.86 -12.12
N GLU A 174 6.16 -10.38 -11.49
CA GLU A 174 6.28 -11.30 -10.35
C GLU A 174 6.97 -12.61 -10.76
N ASP A 175 6.69 -13.13 -11.95
CA ASP A 175 7.31 -14.34 -12.51
C ASP A 175 8.81 -14.17 -12.84
N ALA A 176 9.35 -12.98 -12.66
CA ALA A 176 10.79 -12.64 -12.74
C ALA A 176 11.45 -12.74 -14.11
N THR A 177 10.74 -13.02 -15.18
CA THR A 177 11.31 -13.11 -16.52
C THR A 177 11.26 -11.75 -17.21
N ILE A 178 12.43 -11.11 -17.36
CA ILE A 178 12.59 -9.91 -18.22
C ILE A 178 13.04 -10.40 -19.59
N ASP A 179 12.07 -10.62 -20.46
CA ASP A 179 12.25 -11.10 -21.84
C ASP A 179 11.79 -10.05 -22.87
N GLU A 180 12.04 -10.29 -24.13
CA GLU A 180 11.60 -9.38 -25.21
C GLU A 180 10.08 -9.21 -25.25
N PRO A 181 9.24 -10.24 -25.08
CA PRO A 181 7.80 -10.08 -24.95
C PRO A 181 7.36 -9.12 -23.84
N LEU A 182 8.00 -9.13 -22.67
CA LEU A 182 7.72 -8.16 -21.62
C LEU A 182 8.11 -6.74 -22.02
N VAL A 183 9.25 -6.57 -22.69
CA VAL A 183 9.72 -5.27 -23.18
C VAL A 183 8.74 -4.70 -24.21
N GLU A 184 8.26 -5.53 -25.17
CA GLU A 184 7.25 -5.11 -26.14
C GLU A 184 5.91 -4.77 -25.52
N GLN A 185 5.49 -5.52 -24.50
CA GLN A 185 4.28 -5.22 -23.75
C GLN A 185 4.38 -3.86 -23.05
N VAL A 186 5.49 -3.57 -22.38
CA VAL A 186 5.74 -2.25 -21.75
C VAL A 186 5.78 -1.15 -22.79
N ARG A 187 6.37 -1.39 -23.97
CA ARG A 187 6.36 -0.45 -25.10
C ARG A 187 4.95 -0.11 -25.51
N GLY A 188 4.08 -1.12 -25.64
CA GLY A 188 2.67 -0.95 -25.98
C GLY A 188 1.91 -0.08 -24.97
N TYR A 189 2.14 -0.30 -23.67
CA TYR A 189 1.53 0.51 -22.60
C TYR A 189 2.06 1.96 -22.56
N CYS A 190 3.32 2.18 -22.91
CA CYS A 190 3.90 3.51 -22.94
C CYS A 190 3.51 4.31 -24.20
N ALA A 191 3.12 3.67 -25.29
CA ALA A 191 2.84 4.31 -26.56
C ALA A 191 1.71 5.37 -26.49
N PRO A 192 0.53 5.12 -25.85
CA PRO A 192 -0.51 6.13 -25.69
C PRO A 192 -0.05 7.34 -24.89
N LEU A 193 0.78 7.13 -23.84
CA LEU A 193 1.30 8.21 -23.00
C LEU A 193 2.24 9.12 -23.79
N ARG A 194 3.10 8.52 -24.62
CA ARG A 194 3.98 9.29 -25.54
C ARG A 194 3.18 10.08 -26.57
N ALA A 195 2.17 9.45 -27.17
CA ALA A 195 1.32 10.10 -28.16
C ALA A 195 0.57 11.30 -27.57
N ALA A 196 0.14 11.22 -26.31
CA ALA A 196 -0.49 12.31 -25.58
C ALA A 196 0.50 13.41 -25.13
N GLY A 197 1.80 13.17 -25.24
CA GLY A 197 2.84 14.13 -24.86
C GLY A 197 2.95 14.33 -23.35
N VAL A 198 2.66 13.28 -22.54
CA VAL A 198 2.84 13.35 -21.08
C VAL A 198 4.32 13.56 -20.75
N ASP A 199 4.59 14.33 -19.70
CA ASP A 199 5.95 14.58 -19.20
C ASP A 199 6.20 13.98 -17.83
N THR A 200 5.17 13.48 -17.18
CA THR A 200 5.22 12.83 -15.87
C THR A 200 4.36 11.58 -15.87
N VAL A 201 4.89 10.46 -15.38
CA VAL A 201 4.17 9.18 -15.35
C VAL A 201 4.17 8.60 -13.94
N VAL A 202 2.99 8.30 -13.43
CA VAL A 202 2.78 7.60 -12.15
C VAL A 202 2.78 6.10 -12.40
N LEU A 203 3.60 5.37 -11.64
CA LEU A 203 3.56 3.92 -11.57
C LEU A 203 2.49 3.49 -10.56
N GLY A 204 1.27 3.33 -11.03
CA GLY A 204 0.07 3.01 -10.24
C GLY A 204 -0.09 1.52 -9.92
N CYS A 205 1.03 0.82 -9.72
CA CYS A 205 1.10 -0.56 -9.23
C CYS A 205 2.43 -0.77 -8.51
N THR A 206 2.40 -1.51 -7.41
CA THR A 206 3.57 -1.80 -6.56
C THR A 206 4.65 -2.66 -7.24
N HIS A 207 4.31 -3.34 -8.33
CA HIS A 207 5.24 -4.15 -9.12
C HIS A 207 6.05 -3.32 -10.13
N TYR A 208 5.48 -2.24 -10.65
CA TYR A 208 6.07 -1.51 -11.79
C TYR A 208 7.42 -0.82 -11.50
N PRO A 209 7.78 -0.47 -10.25
CA PRO A 209 9.12 0.01 -9.94
C PRO A 209 10.25 -0.95 -10.38
N LEU A 210 10.02 -2.28 -10.39
CA LEU A 210 11.01 -3.27 -10.81
C LEU A 210 11.34 -3.19 -12.31
N VAL A 211 10.42 -2.69 -13.13
CA VAL A 211 10.63 -2.48 -14.57
C VAL A 211 10.75 -1.00 -14.94
N ARG A 212 10.95 -0.12 -13.94
CA ARG A 212 11.14 1.32 -14.14
C ARG A 212 12.19 1.65 -15.21
N PRO A 213 13.36 0.98 -15.28
CA PRO A 213 14.36 1.28 -16.33
C PRO A 213 13.81 1.04 -17.75
N ILE A 214 12.98 0.01 -17.93
CA ILE A 214 12.33 -0.28 -19.22
C ILE A 214 11.31 0.80 -19.55
N ILE A 215 10.43 1.15 -18.57
CA ILE A 215 9.44 2.22 -18.73
C ILE A 215 10.13 3.55 -19.06
N GLN A 216 11.20 3.92 -18.34
CA GLN A 216 11.96 5.14 -18.58
C GLN A 216 12.52 5.16 -20.01
N ARG A 217 13.10 4.05 -20.47
CA ARG A 217 13.61 3.93 -21.84
C ARG A 217 12.51 4.11 -22.89
N MET A 218 11.29 3.58 -22.65
CA MET A 218 10.16 3.71 -23.57
C MET A 218 9.56 5.12 -23.58
N LEU A 219 9.55 5.83 -22.45
CA LEU A 219 9.02 7.19 -22.34
C LEU A 219 10.03 8.25 -22.76
N GLY A 220 11.33 7.95 -22.69
CA GLY A 220 12.43 8.88 -22.93
C GLY A 220 12.99 9.48 -21.61
N PRO A 221 14.19 10.11 -21.71
CA PRO A 221 14.93 10.59 -20.52
C PRO A 221 14.25 11.77 -19.81
N ASP A 222 13.45 12.55 -20.52
CA ASP A 222 12.82 13.76 -20.00
C ASP A 222 11.53 13.50 -19.22
N ALA A 223 10.97 12.29 -19.30
CA ALA A 223 9.78 11.92 -18.57
C ALA A 223 10.09 11.70 -17.08
N ALA A 224 9.44 12.44 -16.21
CA ALA A 224 9.50 12.18 -14.77
C ALA A 224 8.70 10.92 -14.42
N ILE A 225 9.29 10.02 -13.64
CA ILE A 225 8.60 8.82 -13.16
C ILE A 225 8.37 8.95 -11.65
N VAL A 226 7.10 8.87 -11.26
CA VAL A 226 6.63 8.89 -9.87
C VAL A 226 6.26 7.47 -9.44
N THR A 227 6.93 6.97 -8.41
CA THR A 227 6.56 5.72 -7.73
C THR A 227 5.66 6.00 -6.54
N SER A 228 4.96 4.98 -6.02
CA SER A 228 4.04 5.16 -4.90
C SER A 228 4.74 5.18 -3.53
N GLY A 229 5.89 4.51 -3.38
CA GLY A 229 6.53 4.27 -2.08
C GLY A 229 7.08 5.52 -1.41
N ALA A 230 8.03 6.20 -2.05
CA ALA A 230 8.71 7.36 -1.46
C ALA A 230 7.76 8.52 -1.07
N PRO A 231 6.74 8.90 -1.87
CA PRO A 231 5.76 9.91 -1.44
C PRO A 231 4.94 9.47 -0.23
N LEU A 232 4.55 8.20 -0.18
CA LEU A 232 3.80 7.65 0.95
C LEU A 232 4.66 7.62 2.21
N ALA A 233 5.94 7.22 2.12
CA ALA A 233 6.85 7.20 3.27
C ALA A 233 7.00 8.59 3.91
N ARG A 234 7.07 9.66 3.08
CA ARG A 234 7.06 11.05 3.59
C ARG A 234 5.75 11.40 4.29
N GLN A 235 4.61 10.92 3.78
CA GLN A 235 3.32 11.15 4.41
C GLN A 235 3.21 10.41 5.74
N VAL A 236 3.69 9.16 5.81
CA VAL A 236 3.73 8.37 7.06
C VAL A 236 4.58 9.09 8.11
N GLU A 237 5.78 9.54 7.76
CA GLU A 237 6.64 10.33 8.65
C GLU A 237 5.93 11.57 9.20
N HIS A 238 5.29 12.34 8.31
CA HIS A 238 4.56 13.54 8.69
C HIS A 238 3.42 13.22 9.67
N VAL A 239 2.63 12.18 9.39
CA VAL A 239 1.49 11.78 10.23
C VAL A 239 1.97 11.27 11.59
N LEU A 240 2.98 10.42 11.64
CA LEU A 240 3.54 9.94 12.91
C LEU A 240 4.06 11.12 13.75
N GLY A 241 4.87 12.01 13.15
CA GLY A 241 5.43 13.16 13.85
C GLY A 241 4.36 14.14 14.37
N THR A 242 3.39 14.51 13.53
CA THR A 242 2.33 15.46 13.93
C THR A 242 1.40 14.91 15.00
N ARG A 243 1.26 13.58 15.08
CA ARG A 243 0.45 12.90 16.10
C ARG A 243 1.24 12.46 17.33
N GLY A 244 2.57 12.66 17.35
CA GLY A 244 3.43 12.19 18.43
C GLY A 244 3.45 10.66 18.57
N LEU A 245 3.34 9.96 17.43
CA LEU A 245 3.31 8.49 17.36
C LEU A 245 4.64 7.89 16.90
N ASP A 246 5.68 8.71 16.69
CA ASP A 246 7.02 8.22 16.34
C ASP A 246 7.50 7.20 17.36
N SER A 247 8.20 6.17 16.86
CA SER A 247 8.80 5.14 17.70
C SER A 247 9.76 5.76 18.73
N PRO A 248 9.71 5.34 20.00
CA PRO A 248 10.69 5.77 20.98
C PRO A 248 12.05 5.06 20.83
N HIS A 249 12.15 4.08 19.93
CA HIS A 249 13.40 3.35 19.66
C HIS A 249 14.42 4.25 18.96
N ARG A 250 15.71 3.99 19.24
CA ARG A 250 16.84 4.66 18.56
C ARG A 250 17.65 3.70 17.69
N GLY A 251 17.37 2.41 17.76
CA GLY A 251 17.93 1.36 16.93
C GLY A 251 17.04 1.04 15.73
N GLU A 252 17.40 0.03 14.96
CA GLU A 252 16.57 -0.51 13.89
C GLU A 252 15.30 -1.14 14.47
N GLY A 253 14.16 -0.90 13.82
CA GLY A 253 12.88 -1.47 14.19
C GLY A 253 12.76 -2.95 13.82
N ALA A 254 11.75 -3.61 14.36
CA ALA A 254 11.44 -5.02 14.05
C ALA A 254 10.47 -5.11 12.84
N TYR A 255 10.63 -6.18 12.03
CA TYR A 255 9.77 -6.45 10.88
C TYR A 255 9.11 -7.81 11.00
N GLY A 256 7.79 -7.84 11.01
CA GLY A 256 6.98 -9.07 10.95
C GLY A 256 6.32 -9.23 9.59
N PHE A 257 6.24 -10.47 9.09
CA PHE A 257 5.64 -10.78 7.81
C PHE A 257 4.53 -11.80 7.97
N LEU A 258 3.36 -11.47 7.43
CA LEU A 258 2.17 -12.32 7.36
C LEU A 258 1.80 -12.56 5.88
N CYS A 259 1.31 -13.74 5.56
CA CYS A 259 0.70 -13.99 4.26
C CYS A 259 -0.51 -14.92 4.36
N THR A 260 -1.47 -14.78 3.44
CA THR A 260 -2.62 -15.67 3.37
C THR A 260 -2.36 -16.90 2.52
N GLY A 261 -1.36 -16.86 1.62
CA GLY A 261 -0.91 -17.96 0.78
C GLY A 261 0.21 -18.78 1.40
N ALA A 262 1.07 -19.36 0.57
CA ALA A 262 2.19 -20.20 1.01
C ALA A 262 3.38 -19.33 1.49
N PRO A 263 3.83 -19.44 2.77
CA PRO A 263 4.94 -18.65 3.30
C PRO A 263 6.26 -18.83 2.55
N ALA A 264 6.55 -20.05 2.13
CA ALA A 264 7.78 -20.33 1.38
C ALA A 264 7.84 -19.59 0.04
N THR A 265 6.74 -19.56 -0.70
CA THR A 265 6.60 -18.83 -1.97
C THR A 265 6.75 -17.33 -1.74
N PHE A 266 6.01 -16.78 -0.76
CA PHE A 266 6.08 -15.37 -0.41
C PHE A 266 7.50 -14.95 -0.03
N ARG A 267 8.21 -15.75 0.79
CA ARG A 267 9.58 -15.47 1.18
C ARG A 267 10.55 -15.49 0.00
N ALA A 268 10.43 -16.50 -0.87
CA ALA A 268 11.30 -16.63 -2.04
C ALA A 268 11.17 -15.47 -3.02
N GLN A 269 9.94 -15.05 -3.31
CA GLN A 269 9.67 -13.92 -4.20
C GLN A 269 9.98 -12.57 -3.53
N GLY A 270 9.62 -12.43 -2.25
CA GLY A 270 9.64 -11.16 -1.53
C GLY A 270 11.04 -10.56 -1.37
N THR A 271 12.09 -11.38 -1.27
CA THR A 271 13.48 -10.90 -1.18
C THR A 271 13.85 -9.97 -2.33
N ARG A 272 13.37 -10.25 -3.55
CA ARG A 272 13.61 -9.41 -4.73
C ARG A 272 12.91 -8.06 -4.65
N PHE A 273 11.71 -8.02 -4.08
CA PHE A 273 10.91 -6.79 -3.96
C PHE A 273 11.37 -5.93 -2.79
N LEU A 274 11.69 -6.55 -1.66
CA LEU A 274 12.18 -5.83 -0.48
C LEU A 274 13.64 -5.40 -0.62
N GLN A 275 14.42 -6.09 -1.46
CA GLN A 275 15.89 -5.96 -1.58
C GLN A 275 16.64 -6.31 -0.27
N LEU A 276 15.99 -7.04 0.62
CA LEU A 276 16.51 -7.57 1.87
C LEU A 276 15.96 -8.98 2.08
N PRO A 277 16.70 -9.88 2.77
CA PRO A 277 16.16 -11.19 3.12
C PRO A 277 14.90 -11.04 4.00
N LEU A 278 13.84 -11.78 3.66
CA LEU A 278 12.70 -11.92 4.54
C LEU A 278 13.02 -12.95 5.63
N GLY A 279 12.74 -12.62 6.88
CA GLY A 279 12.79 -13.52 8.02
C GLY A 279 11.68 -14.57 7.99
N GLU A 280 11.19 -14.95 9.15
CA GLU A 280 10.05 -15.86 9.27
C GLU A 280 8.78 -15.18 8.74
N VAL A 281 7.93 -15.98 8.09
CA VAL A 281 6.64 -15.56 7.54
C VAL A 281 5.55 -16.41 8.17
N GLU A 282 4.62 -15.77 8.87
CA GLU A 282 3.46 -16.41 9.46
C GLU A 282 2.34 -16.55 8.42
N GLN A 283 1.74 -17.73 8.31
CA GLN A 283 0.54 -17.91 7.50
C GLN A 283 -0.71 -17.58 8.31
N VAL A 284 -1.55 -16.69 7.78
CA VAL A 284 -2.82 -16.29 8.42
C VAL A 284 -4.02 -16.65 7.54
N ARG A 285 -5.17 -16.86 8.19
CA ARG A 285 -6.46 -17.08 7.53
C ARG A 285 -7.38 -15.91 7.83
N LEU A 286 -7.79 -15.19 6.81
CA LEU A 286 -8.70 -14.05 6.93
C LEU A 286 -10.17 -14.52 6.88
N GLY A 287 -11.08 -13.74 7.45
CA GLY A 287 -12.52 -14.00 7.41
C GLY A 287 -13.03 -15.06 8.39
N ALA A 288 -12.17 -15.70 9.18
CA ALA A 288 -12.62 -16.42 10.36
C ALA A 288 -12.86 -15.40 11.48
N THR A 289 -14.13 -15.01 11.69
CA THR A 289 -14.50 -14.35 12.95
C THR A 289 -13.93 -15.21 14.06
N SER A 290 -13.08 -14.64 14.91
CA SER A 290 -12.65 -15.23 16.17
C SER A 290 -13.91 -15.40 17.04
N GLY A 291 -14.67 -16.45 16.75
CA GLY A 291 -15.74 -16.97 17.59
C GLY A 291 -15.13 -17.38 18.91
N GLY A 292 -15.56 -16.70 19.96
CA GLY A 292 -15.37 -16.89 21.36
C GLY A 292 -14.47 -18.05 21.78
N GLY A 293 -13.34 -17.72 22.39
CA GLY A 293 -12.63 -18.66 23.24
C GLY A 293 -13.62 -19.22 24.27
N ALA A 294 -13.92 -20.49 24.14
CA ALA A 294 -14.63 -21.23 25.16
C ALA A 294 -13.80 -21.12 26.46
N VAL A 295 -14.33 -20.43 27.46
CA VAL A 295 -13.88 -20.55 28.84
C VAL A 295 -14.17 -21.99 29.24
N ALA A 296 -13.17 -22.85 29.28
CA ALA A 296 -13.26 -24.15 29.90
C ALA A 296 -13.35 -23.93 31.41
N ALA A 297 -14.37 -24.55 31.98
CA ALA A 297 -14.69 -24.56 33.40
C ALA A 297 -13.61 -25.24 34.26
#